data_383cac0a17f2e6108d39898f2834085d
#
_entry.id   383cac0a17f2e6108d39898f2834085d
#
_cell.length_a   1.000
_cell.length_b   1.000
_cell.length_c   1.000
_cell.angle_alpha   90.00
_cell.angle_beta   90.00
_cell.angle_gamma   90.00
#
_symmetry.space_group_name_H-M   'P 1'
#
loop_
_entity.id
_entity.type
_entity.pdbx_description
1 polymer ?
#
loop_
_entity_poly.entity_id
_entity_poly.type
_entity_poly.pdbx_seq_one_letter_code
_entity_poly.pdbx_strand_id
1 'polypeptide(L)'
;KPRSVGQQFLQEALLLPVEEAPLAIIQGPAGTAKTFYALAAGLEQVLEMEERRYRKILVCRPNAQFDADIGFLPGSEQEKISPLMRPIVDNLEILLDLEGKKKDRRSEEELRGRIDYLFDTGIITAEAMNFMRGRSITDTWLIIDEAQNLTPRQVKGIITRVGKGTKVVLLGDPAQIDHPLLDTRSNGLTYASARMKGSPLCVQLTMLPDECERSSL
;
A
#
# COMPACT_ATOMS: atom_id res chain seq x y z
N LYS A 1 -10.03 7.83 -13.38
CA LYS A 1 -9.04 8.37 -14.34
C LYS A 1 -8.12 9.31 -13.60
N PRO A 2 -6.80 9.34 -13.91
CA PRO A 2 -5.84 10.27 -13.34
C PRO A 2 -6.27 11.73 -13.60
N ARG A 3 -6.04 12.60 -12.62
CA ARG A 3 -6.37 14.03 -12.71
C ARG A 3 -5.12 14.88 -12.91
N SER A 4 -3.94 14.35 -12.62
CA SER A 4 -2.65 15.00 -12.82
C SER A 4 -1.70 14.12 -13.63
N VAL A 5 -0.64 14.72 -14.14
CA VAL A 5 0.43 14.00 -14.85
C VAL A 5 1.15 13.02 -13.91
N GLY A 6 1.41 13.42 -12.67
CA GLY A 6 2.01 12.53 -11.68
C GLY A 6 1.13 11.32 -11.36
N GLN A 7 -0.19 11.50 -11.28
CA GLN A 7 -1.12 10.37 -11.11
C GLN A 7 -1.14 9.44 -12.33
N GLN A 8 -0.93 9.96 -13.53
CA GLN A 8 -0.79 9.15 -14.73
C GLN A 8 0.48 8.31 -14.67
N PHE A 9 1.62 8.91 -14.35
CA PHE A 9 2.87 8.17 -14.15
C PHE A 9 2.78 7.17 -13.00
N LEU A 10 2.08 7.53 -11.91
CA LEU A 10 1.82 6.62 -10.79
C LEU A 10 1.06 5.37 -11.25
N GLN A 11 -0.01 5.55 -12.02
CA GLN A 11 -0.78 4.44 -12.57
C GLN A 11 0.08 3.56 -13.48
N GLU A 12 0.84 4.15 -14.39
CA GLU A 12 1.74 3.43 -15.30
C GLU A 12 2.80 2.63 -14.51
N ALA A 13 3.46 3.26 -13.53
CA ALA A 13 4.46 2.60 -12.69
C ALA A 13 3.90 1.40 -11.91
N LEU A 14 2.68 1.54 -11.40
CA LEU A 14 2.00 0.46 -10.67
C LEU A 14 1.60 -0.69 -11.59
N LEU A 15 1.21 -0.42 -12.83
CA LEU A 15 0.79 -1.43 -13.79
C LEU A 15 1.94 -2.13 -14.53
N LEU A 16 3.19 -1.67 -14.38
CA LEU A 16 4.35 -2.39 -14.91
C LEU A 16 4.37 -3.84 -14.39
N PRO A 17 4.63 -4.82 -15.26
CA PRO A 17 4.75 -6.23 -14.84
C PRO A 17 5.79 -6.43 -13.75
N VAL A 18 5.60 -7.46 -12.92
CA VAL A 18 6.55 -7.80 -11.85
C VAL A 18 7.92 -8.20 -12.38
N GLU A 19 7.98 -8.73 -13.60
CA GLU A 19 9.21 -9.09 -14.30
C GLU A 19 10.06 -7.87 -14.66
N GLU A 20 9.41 -6.73 -14.92
CA GLU A 20 10.06 -5.47 -15.26
C GLU A 20 10.37 -4.63 -14.02
N ALA A 21 9.40 -4.52 -13.10
CA ALA A 21 9.52 -3.69 -11.92
C ALA A 21 8.92 -4.40 -10.68
N PRO A 22 9.65 -5.36 -10.09
CA PRO A 22 9.21 -6.05 -8.86
C PRO A 22 9.12 -5.11 -7.65
N LEU A 23 9.73 -3.94 -7.70
CA LEU A 23 9.67 -2.93 -6.66
C LEU A 23 9.22 -1.58 -7.23
N ALA A 24 8.20 -0.99 -6.63
CA ALA A 24 7.79 0.38 -6.86
C ALA A 24 7.95 1.20 -5.57
N ILE A 25 8.61 2.35 -5.67
CA ILE A 25 8.79 3.29 -4.55
C ILE A 25 8.09 4.59 -4.91
N ILE A 26 7.04 4.93 -4.18
CA ILE A 26 6.21 6.10 -4.42
C ILE A 26 6.28 7.02 -3.20
N GLN A 27 6.85 8.18 -3.39
CA GLN A 27 6.99 9.20 -2.36
C GLN A 27 6.11 10.41 -2.67
N GLY A 28 5.75 11.15 -1.65
CA GLY A 28 5.06 12.43 -1.82
C GLY A 28 4.15 12.78 -0.66
N PRO A 29 3.65 14.02 -0.61
CA PRO A 29 2.81 14.52 0.46
C PRO A 29 1.54 13.69 0.67
N ALA A 30 0.96 13.79 1.86
CA ALA A 30 -0.37 13.25 2.10
C ALA A 30 -1.40 13.90 1.16
N GLY A 31 -2.41 13.15 0.75
CA GLY A 31 -3.44 13.63 -0.16
C GLY A 31 -3.14 13.53 -1.65
N THR A 32 -1.96 13.02 -2.04
CA THR A 32 -1.63 12.75 -3.46
C THR A 32 -2.17 11.40 -3.96
N ALA A 33 -3.10 10.81 -3.24
CA ALA A 33 -3.83 9.58 -3.60
C ALA A 33 -2.94 8.32 -3.80
N LYS A 34 -1.74 8.26 -3.23
CA LYS A 34 -0.81 7.11 -3.39
C LYS A 34 -1.46 5.77 -3.03
N THR A 35 -2.01 5.68 -1.83
CA THR A 35 -2.64 4.45 -1.31
C THR A 35 -3.87 4.07 -2.12
N PHE A 36 -4.68 5.06 -2.53
CA PHE A 36 -5.83 4.86 -3.40
C PHE A 36 -5.44 4.21 -4.73
N TYR A 37 -4.44 4.76 -5.43
CA TYR A 37 -3.97 4.21 -6.71
C TYR A 37 -3.30 2.83 -6.53
N ALA A 38 -2.57 2.61 -5.44
CA ALA A 38 -1.97 1.31 -5.15
C ALA A 38 -3.03 0.21 -4.92
N LEU A 39 -4.12 0.54 -4.22
CA LEU A 39 -5.26 -0.37 -4.04
C LEU A 39 -6.02 -0.59 -5.36
N ALA A 40 -6.29 0.47 -6.12
CA ALA A 40 -6.97 0.38 -7.41
C ALA A 40 -6.21 -0.51 -8.41
N ALA A 41 -4.91 -0.25 -8.58
CA ALA A 41 -4.06 -1.05 -9.45
C ALA A 41 -3.93 -2.50 -8.97
N GLY A 42 -3.92 -2.73 -7.65
CA GLY A 42 -3.92 -4.08 -7.09
C GLY A 42 -5.21 -4.84 -7.39
N LEU A 43 -6.36 -4.22 -7.16
CA LEU A 43 -7.66 -4.83 -7.43
C LEU A 43 -7.85 -5.16 -8.92
N GLU A 44 -7.46 -4.26 -9.82
CA GLU A 44 -7.50 -4.51 -11.25
C GLU A 44 -6.70 -5.76 -11.63
N GLN A 45 -5.49 -5.90 -11.11
CA GLN A 45 -4.58 -7.01 -11.43
C GLN A 45 -4.94 -8.32 -10.72
N VAL A 46 -5.71 -8.28 -9.63
CA VAL A 46 -6.17 -9.48 -8.90
C VAL A 46 -7.54 -9.95 -9.39
N LEU A 47 -8.43 -9.04 -9.82
CA LEU A 47 -9.82 -9.36 -10.12
C LEU A 47 -10.20 -9.25 -11.61
N GLU A 48 -9.68 -8.20 -12.30
CA GLU A 48 -10.23 -7.74 -13.57
C GLU A 48 -9.46 -8.26 -14.81
N MET A 49 -8.20 -8.69 -14.62
CA MET A 49 -7.41 -9.20 -15.74
C MET A 49 -7.81 -10.63 -16.13
N GLU A 50 -7.83 -10.94 -17.43
CA GLU A 50 -8.08 -12.29 -17.97
C GLU A 50 -7.11 -13.31 -17.37
N GLU A 51 -5.86 -12.92 -17.17
CA GLU A 51 -4.87 -13.67 -16.39
C GLU A 51 -4.55 -12.92 -15.12
N ARG A 52 -4.95 -13.46 -13.98
CA ARG A 52 -4.62 -12.90 -12.66
C ARG A 52 -3.12 -12.85 -12.48
N ARG A 53 -2.56 -11.64 -12.36
CA ARG A 53 -1.12 -11.46 -12.11
C ARG A 53 -0.74 -11.78 -10.68
N TYR A 54 -1.64 -11.55 -9.73
CA TYR A 54 -1.41 -11.79 -8.31
C TYR A 54 -2.58 -12.54 -7.70
N ARG A 55 -2.30 -13.30 -6.66
CA ARG A 55 -3.32 -14.11 -5.96
C ARG A 55 -4.13 -13.27 -4.98
N LYS A 56 -3.49 -12.27 -4.36
CA LYS A 56 -4.09 -11.41 -3.34
C LYS A 56 -3.35 -10.09 -3.22
N ILE A 57 -3.99 -9.16 -2.52
CA ILE A 57 -3.41 -7.91 -2.04
C ILE A 57 -3.09 -8.09 -0.55
N LEU A 58 -1.86 -7.85 -0.16
CA LEU A 58 -1.44 -7.77 1.24
C LEU A 58 -1.05 -6.33 1.55
N VAL A 59 -1.72 -5.73 2.53
CA VAL A 59 -1.40 -4.37 2.99
C VAL A 59 -0.74 -4.46 4.36
N CYS A 60 0.45 -3.90 4.46
CA CYS A 60 1.17 -3.75 5.71
C CYS A 60 1.37 -2.28 6.01
N ARG A 61 1.13 -1.90 7.25
CA ARG A 61 1.36 -0.54 7.74
C ARG A 61 2.18 -0.61 9.02
N PRO A 62 3.33 0.06 9.09
CA PRO A 62 4.06 0.17 10.35
C PRO A 62 3.24 0.99 11.34
N ASN A 63 3.22 0.56 12.57
CA ASN A 63 2.58 1.31 13.64
C ASN A 63 3.65 1.82 14.59
N ALA A 64 3.94 3.11 14.53
CA ALA A 64 4.95 3.75 15.38
C ALA A 64 4.67 3.61 16.89
N GLN A 65 3.42 3.39 17.28
CA GLN A 65 3.01 3.21 18.67
C GLN A 65 3.07 1.75 19.17
N PHE A 66 3.16 0.76 18.25
CA PHE A 66 3.02 -0.66 18.58
C PHE A 66 4.22 -1.52 18.20
N ASP A 67 5.36 -0.91 17.84
CA ASP A 67 6.55 -1.67 17.44
C ASP A 67 7.16 -2.51 18.58
N ALA A 68 6.74 -2.25 19.82
CA ALA A 68 7.25 -2.97 20.97
C ALA A 68 6.45 -4.22 21.31
N ASP A 69 5.11 -4.28 21.24
CA ASP A 69 4.37 -5.50 21.64
C ASP A 69 2.86 -5.42 21.34
N ILE A 70 2.45 -5.74 20.12
CA ILE A 70 1.02 -6.06 19.84
C ILE A 70 0.54 -7.22 20.71
N GLY A 71 1.45 -8.06 21.23
CA GLY A 71 1.13 -9.17 22.13
C GLY A 71 0.53 -8.77 23.47
N PHE A 72 0.78 -7.55 23.95
CA PHE A 72 0.30 -7.07 25.26
C PHE A 72 -1.01 -6.28 25.23
N LEU A 73 -1.57 -5.96 24.05
CA LEU A 73 -2.88 -5.32 24.00
C LEU A 73 -3.99 -6.34 24.25
N PRO A 74 -4.94 -6.06 25.15
CA PRO A 74 -6.14 -6.89 25.30
C PRO A 74 -7.00 -6.79 24.04
N GLY A 75 -7.53 -7.93 23.57
CA GLY A 75 -8.39 -8.02 22.41
C GLY A 75 -8.00 -9.14 21.44
N SER A 76 -8.92 -9.52 20.57
CA SER A 76 -8.68 -10.47 19.49
C SER A 76 -7.70 -9.90 18.44
N GLU A 77 -7.07 -10.76 17.63
CA GLU A 77 -6.22 -10.34 16.52
C GLU A 77 -6.95 -9.36 15.56
N GLN A 78 -8.23 -9.61 15.32
CA GLN A 78 -9.07 -8.75 14.47
C GLN A 78 -9.29 -7.36 15.07
N GLU A 79 -9.48 -7.25 16.39
CA GLU A 79 -9.62 -5.96 17.06
C GLU A 79 -8.32 -5.15 17.04
N LYS A 80 -7.17 -5.82 17.09
CA LYS A 80 -5.84 -5.19 17.01
C LYS A 80 -5.51 -4.69 15.60
N ILE A 81 -6.01 -5.36 14.56
CA ILE A 81 -5.81 -5.00 13.15
C ILE A 81 -6.81 -3.92 12.69
N SER A 82 -7.96 -3.80 13.36
CA SER A 82 -9.03 -2.85 13.00
C SER A 82 -8.55 -1.40 12.76
N PRO A 83 -7.68 -0.80 13.57
CA PRO A 83 -7.15 0.54 13.31
C PRO A 83 -6.29 0.64 12.03
N LEU A 84 -5.61 -0.46 11.64
CA LEU A 84 -4.81 -0.53 10.41
C LEU A 84 -5.71 -0.65 9.18
N MET A 85 -6.87 -1.27 9.32
CA MET A 85 -7.82 -1.52 8.23
C MET A 85 -8.62 -0.27 7.84
N ARG A 86 -8.90 0.63 8.78
CA ARG A 86 -9.77 1.79 8.53
C ARG A 86 -9.35 2.63 7.33
N PRO A 87 -8.08 3.04 7.17
CA PRO A 87 -7.65 3.79 5.99
C PRO A 87 -7.77 3.00 4.68
N ILE A 88 -7.70 1.66 4.76
CA ILE A 88 -7.89 0.78 3.59
C ILE A 88 -9.37 0.77 3.21
N VAL A 89 -10.26 0.58 4.19
CA VAL A 89 -11.72 0.59 4.01
C VAL A 89 -12.17 1.91 3.42
N ASP A 90 -11.72 3.05 3.96
CA ASP A 90 -12.07 4.39 3.47
C ASP A 90 -11.68 4.56 1.98
N ASN A 91 -10.51 4.07 1.57
CA ASN A 91 -10.09 4.08 0.17
C ASN A 91 -10.92 3.14 -0.71
N LEU A 92 -11.28 1.95 -0.21
CA LEU A 92 -12.12 0.99 -0.91
C LEU A 92 -13.55 1.52 -1.12
N GLU A 93 -14.12 2.18 -0.12
CA GLU A 93 -15.43 2.83 -0.24
C GLU A 93 -15.44 3.84 -1.39
N ILE A 94 -14.44 4.72 -1.45
CA ILE A 94 -14.31 5.70 -2.54
C ILE A 94 -14.15 5.00 -3.89
N LEU A 95 -13.32 3.94 -3.98
CA LEU A 95 -13.05 3.19 -5.20
C LEU A 95 -14.31 2.54 -5.74
N LEU A 96 -15.03 1.80 -4.90
CA LEU A 96 -16.22 1.05 -5.26
C LEU A 96 -17.42 1.96 -5.54
N ASP A 97 -17.53 3.12 -4.87
CA ASP A 97 -18.55 4.13 -5.18
C ASP A 97 -18.29 4.79 -6.55
N LEU A 98 -17.03 5.03 -6.90
CA LEU A 98 -16.66 5.56 -8.23
C LEU A 98 -17.02 4.59 -9.36
N GLU A 99 -16.93 3.29 -9.16
CA GLU A 99 -17.39 2.28 -10.12
C GLU A 99 -18.93 2.29 -10.26
N GLY A 100 -19.66 2.55 -9.16
CA GLY A 100 -21.12 2.61 -9.12
C GLY A 100 -21.74 3.79 -9.86
N LYS A 101 -21.04 4.91 -9.99
CA LYS A 101 -21.53 6.14 -10.66
C LYS A 101 -21.89 5.99 -12.13
N LYS A 102 -21.62 4.85 -12.74
CA LYS A 102 -22.06 4.56 -14.12
C LYS A 102 -23.48 4.00 -14.22
N LYS A 103 -24.08 3.48 -13.13
CA LYS A 103 -25.48 2.97 -13.11
C LYS A 103 -25.99 2.91 -11.67
N ASP A 104 -26.74 3.86 -11.22
CA ASP A 104 -27.39 3.96 -9.90
C ASP A 104 -26.43 3.98 -8.67
N ARG A 105 -26.75 4.89 -7.72
CA ARG A 105 -26.07 4.91 -6.41
C ARG A 105 -26.30 3.55 -5.74
N ARG A 106 -25.22 2.80 -5.52
CA ARG A 106 -25.27 1.59 -4.70
C ARG A 106 -25.67 1.99 -3.26
N SER A 107 -26.47 1.15 -2.63
CA SER A 107 -26.78 1.35 -1.22
C SER A 107 -25.51 1.19 -0.37
N GLU A 108 -25.44 1.84 0.79
CA GLU A 108 -24.33 1.66 1.74
C GLU A 108 -24.14 0.18 2.12
N GLU A 109 -25.23 -0.60 2.17
CA GLU A 109 -25.21 -2.03 2.46
C GLU A 109 -24.54 -2.84 1.37
N GLU A 110 -24.81 -2.53 0.08
CA GLU A 110 -24.12 -3.19 -1.04
C GLU A 110 -22.62 -2.87 -1.06
N LEU A 111 -22.25 -1.65 -0.73
CA LEU A 111 -20.86 -1.23 -0.66
C LEU A 111 -20.11 -1.97 0.46
N ARG A 112 -20.70 -2.02 1.65
CA ARG A 112 -20.17 -2.79 2.79
C ARG A 112 -20.06 -4.27 2.46
N GLY A 113 -21.10 -4.87 1.90
CA GLY A 113 -21.09 -6.28 1.51
C GLY A 113 -19.98 -6.63 0.52
N ARG A 114 -19.63 -5.73 -0.41
CA ARG A 114 -18.49 -5.91 -1.32
C ARG A 114 -17.15 -5.81 -0.59
N ILE A 115 -17.00 -4.87 0.32
CA ILE A 115 -15.78 -4.71 1.12
C ILE A 115 -15.58 -5.95 2.00
N ASP A 116 -16.61 -6.36 2.73
CA ASP A 116 -16.58 -7.56 3.56
C ASP A 116 -16.19 -8.80 2.74
N TYR A 117 -16.76 -8.95 1.54
CA TYR A 117 -16.40 -10.03 0.62
C TYR A 117 -14.90 -10.03 0.27
N LEU A 118 -14.29 -8.88 0.01
CA LEU A 118 -12.87 -8.79 -0.32
C LEU A 118 -11.96 -9.25 0.83
N PHE A 119 -12.36 -8.95 2.07
CA PHE A 119 -11.62 -9.38 3.25
C PHE A 119 -11.90 -10.83 3.63
N ASP A 120 -13.16 -11.26 3.64
CA ASP A 120 -13.58 -12.62 4.02
C ASP A 120 -13.03 -13.68 3.08
N THR A 121 -12.93 -13.37 1.79
CA THR A 121 -12.33 -14.25 0.79
C THR A 121 -10.80 -14.22 0.77
N GLY A 122 -10.17 -13.31 1.52
CA GLY A 122 -8.72 -13.14 1.56
C GLY A 122 -8.12 -12.52 0.29
N ILE A 123 -8.96 -11.91 -0.58
CA ILE A 123 -8.49 -11.13 -1.73
C ILE A 123 -7.67 -9.94 -1.24
N ILE A 124 -8.14 -9.30 -0.16
CA ILE A 124 -7.38 -8.27 0.56
C ILE A 124 -7.13 -8.78 1.97
N THR A 125 -5.89 -8.70 2.42
CA THR A 125 -5.51 -8.93 3.80
C THR A 125 -4.70 -7.77 4.33
N ALA A 126 -4.88 -7.42 5.61
CA ALA A 126 -4.07 -6.43 6.30
C ALA A 126 -3.31 -7.10 7.43
N GLU A 127 -2.02 -6.90 7.49
CA GLU A 127 -1.15 -7.50 8.51
C GLU A 127 -0.25 -6.44 9.14
N ALA A 128 0.00 -6.57 10.42
CA ALA A 128 1.04 -5.79 11.08
C ALA A 128 2.43 -6.28 10.65
N MET A 129 3.41 -5.39 10.59
CA MET A 129 4.77 -5.69 10.11
C MET A 129 5.44 -6.87 10.82
N ASN A 130 5.13 -7.08 12.10
CA ASN A 130 5.72 -8.17 12.89
C ASN A 130 5.32 -9.58 12.40
N PHE A 131 4.15 -9.72 11.78
CA PHE A 131 3.65 -11.01 11.27
C PHE A 131 4.29 -11.43 9.94
N MET A 132 5.00 -10.54 9.27
CA MET A 132 5.73 -10.86 8.03
C MET A 132 7.01 -11.65 8.27
N ARG A 133 7.47 -11.78 9.53
CA ARG A 133 8.69 -12.52 9.86
C ARG A 133 8.50 -14.01 9.65
N GLY A 134 9.41 -14.63 8.87
CA GLY A 134 9.44 -16.08 8.67
C GLY A 134 8.54 -16.64 7.56
N ARG A 135 7.77 -15.81 6.86
CA ARG A 135 6.95 -16.23 5.71
C ARG A 135 7.62 -15.87 4.39
N SER A 136 7.52 -16.75 3.40
CA SER A 136 7.77 -16.41 2.01
C SER A 136 6.49 -15.88 1.39
N ILE A 137 6.53 -14.69 0.80
CA ILE A 137 5.38 -14.03 0.18
C ILE A 137 5.53 -14.16 -1.32
N THR A 138 4.69 -15.00 -1.94
CA THR A 138 4.71 -15.28 -3.38
C THR A 138 3.42 -14.82 -4.05
N ASP A 139 3.51 -14.48 -5.33
CA ASP A 139 2.37 -14.13 -6.19
C ASP A 139 1.42 -13.10 -5.55
N THR A 140 1.97 -12.13 -4.83
CA THR A 140 1.22 -11.18 -4.01
C THR A 140 1.49 -9.74 -4.45
N TRP A 141 0.45 -8.94 -4.49
CA TRP A 141 0.53 -7.48 -4.57
C TRP A 141 0.73 -6.94 -3.15
N LEU A 142 1.96 -6.63 -2.79
CA LEU A 142 2.33 -6.22 -1.42
C LEU A 142 2.44 -4.70 -1.32
N ILE A 143 1.53 -4.08 -0.60
CA ILE A 143 1.56 -2.65 -0.28
C ILE A 143 2.15 -2.45 1.11
N ILE A 144 3.20 -1.65 1.19
CA ILE A 144 3.74 -1.14 2.46
C ILE A 144 3.42 0.35 2.53
N ASP A 145 2.36 0.69 3.23
CA ASP A 145 1.94 2.08 3.42
C ASP A 145 2.68 2.72 4.59
N GLU A 146 2.87 4.03 4.58
CA GLU A 146 3.63 4.80 5.58
C GLU A 146 5.07 4.25 5.81
N ALA A 147 5.73 3.85 4.73
CA ALA A 147 7.04 3.20 4.78
C ALA A 147 8.17 4.07 5.35
N GLN A 148 7.96 5.40 5.49
CA GLN A 148 8.88 6.30 6.20
C GLN A 148 8.97 6.00 7.70
N ASN A 149 7.99 5.27 8.25
CA ASN A 149 8.02 4.83 9.65
C ASN A 149 8.73 3.49 9.86
N LEU A 150 9.29 2.89 8.80
CA LEU A 150 10.15 1.71 8.88
C LEU A 150 11.62 2.09 9.06
N THR A 151 12.34 1.25 9.79
CA THR A 151 13.80 1.30 9.78
C THR A 151 14.37 0.74 8.48
N PRO A 152 15.60 1.12 8.07
CA PRO A 152 16.29 0.51 6.94
C PRO A 152 16.39 -1.02 7.04
N ARG A 153 16.59 -1.54 8.25
CA ARG A 153 16.65 -2.98 8.52
C ARG A 153 15.33 -3.68 8.25
N GLN A 154 14.20 -3.07 8.61
CA GLN A 154 12.87 -3.61 8.34
C GLN A 154 12.60 -3.64 6.83
N VAL A 155 12.84 -2.55 6.11
CA VAL A 155 12.67 -2.50 4.65
C VAL A 155 13.56 -3.52 3.94
N LYS A 156 14.84 -3.62 4.32
CA LYS A 156 15.73 -4.65 3.79
C LYS A 156 15.16 -6.06 4.04
N GLY A 157 14.68 -6.31 5.26
CA GLY A 157 14.08 -7.59 5.64
C GLY A 157 12.84 -7.96 4.81
N ILE A 158 12.02 -6.98 4.42
CA ILE A 158 10.87 -7.19 3.53
C ILE A 158 11.35 -7.57 2.13
N ILE A 159 12.17 -6.72 1.51
CA ILE A 159 12.61 -6.89 0.12
C ILE A 159 13.35 -8.22 -0.07
N THR A 160 14.12 -8.65 0.91
CA THR A 160 14.87 -9.92 0.83
C THR A 160 14.04 -11.18 1.07
N ARG A 161 12.80 -11.06 1.53
CA ARG A 161 11.89 -12.19 1.80
C ARG A 161 10.79 -12.35 0.78
N VAL A 162 10.67 -11.40 -0.11
CA VAL A 162 9.69 -11.43 -1.18
C VAL A 162 10.05 -12.55 -2.15
N GLY A 163 9.12 -13.46 -2.37
CA GLY A 163 9.25 -14.59 -3.29
C GLY A 163 8.85 -14.25 -4.72
N LYS A 164 8.92 -15.26 -5.57
CA LYS A 164 8.58 -15.14 -6.99
C LYS A 164 7.15 -14.61 -7.18
N GLY A 165 6.95 -13.78 -8.20
CA GLY A 165 5.64 -13.26 -8.59
C GLY A 165 5.08 -12.17 -7.68
N THR A 166 5.81 -11.73 -6.65
CA THR A 166 5.35 -10.67 -5.75
C THR A 166 5.93 -9.32 -6.15
N LYS A 167 5.06 -8.34 -6.33
CA LYS A 167 5.44 -6.93 -6.49
C LYS A 167 5.28 -6.21 -5.16
N VAL A 168 6.35 -5.51 -4.77
CA VAL A 168 6.38 -4.66 -3.56
C VAL A 168 6.13 -3.21 -3.95
N VAL A 169 5.18 -2.57 -3.29
CA VAL A 169 4.85 -1.16 -3.46
C VAL A 169 5.10 -0.45 -2.13
N LEU A 170 6.18 0.32 -2.05
CA LEU A 170 6.49 1.15 -0.89
C LEU A 170 5.89 2.54 -1.09
N LEU A 171 5.01 2.94 -0.18
CA LEU A 171 4.35 4.25 -0.19
C LEU A 171 4.74 5.03 1.05
N GLY A 172 4.92 6.34 0.92
CA GLY A 172 5.11 7.19 2.09
C GLY A 172 5.48 8.63 1.78
N ASP A 173 5.61 9.39 2.86
CA ASP A 173 6.04 10.77 2.86
C ASP A 173 7.24 10.93 3.80
N PRO A 174 8.47 11.14 3.27
CA PRO A 174 9.64 11.32 4.12
C PRO A 174 9.58 12.54 5.05
N ALA A 175 8.64 13.45 4.84
CA ALA A 175 8.42 14.61 5.71
C ALA A 175 7.48 14.32 6.89
N GLN A 176 6.73 13.20 6.86
CA GLN A 176 5.75 12.82 7.89
C GLN A 176 6.21 11.57 8.65
N ILE A 177 7.21 11.72 9.49
CA ILE A 177 7.78 10.62 10.28
C ILE A 177 7.22 10.67 11.70
N ASP A 178 6.49 9.61 12.09
CA ASP A 178 5.94 9.45 13.45
C ASP A 178 6.88 8.65 14.36
N HIS A 179 7.80 7.90 13.78
CA HIS A 179 8.73 7.06 14.51
C HIS A 179 9.80 7.90 15.23
N PRO A 180 9.92 7.85 16.56
CA PRO A 180 10.73 8.78 17.35
C PRO A 180 12.25 8.70 17.11
N LEU A 181 12.72 7.59 16.56
CA LEU A 181 14.15 7.34 16.30
C LEU A 181 14.54 7.50 14.82
N LEU A 182 13.62 7.92 13.96
CA LEU A 182 13.86 8.09 12.54
C LEU A 182 13.75 9.57 12.14
N ASP A 183 14.49 9.93 11.11
CA ASP A 183 14.43 11.24 10.46
C ASP A 183 14.32 11.12 8.94
N THR A 184 14.27 12.22 8.23
CA THR A 184 14.13 12.27 6.77
C THR A 184 15.25 11.54 6.01
N ARG A 185 16.40 11.30 6.63
CA ARG A 185 17.55 10.62 6.03
C ARG A 185 17.71 9.18 6.48
N SER A 186 17.31 8.87 7.73
CA SER A 186 17.55 7.58 8.38
C SER A 186 16.37 6.60 8.26
N ASN A 187 15.25 7.00 7.68
CA ASN A 187 14.07 6.15 7.52
C ASN A 187 14.22 5.14 6.38
N GLY A 188 13.43 4.07 6.46
CA GLY A 188 13.49 2.96 5.52
C GLY A 188 13.09 3.31 4.09
N LEU A 189 12.15 4.24 3.89
CA LEU A 189 11.71 4.67 2.57
C LEU A 189 12.82 5.42 1.84
N THR A 190 13.45 6.41 2.49
CA THR A 190 14.60 7.14 1.95
C THR A 190 15.78 6.21 1.70
N TYR A 191 16.05 5.28 2.62
CA TYR A 191 17.09 4.27 2.45
C TYR A 191 16.85 3.40 1.21
N ALA A 192 15.63 2.88 1.03
CA ALA A 192 15.30 2.06 -0.13
C ALA A 192 15.43 2.85 -1.42
N SER A 193 14.90 4.07 -1.45
CA SER A 193 15.00 4.97 -2.61
C SER A 193 16.46 5.20 -3.04
N ALA A 194 17.35 5.51 -2.09
CA ALA A 194 18.76 5.73 -2.36
C ALA A 194 19.46 4.47 -2.89
N ARG A 195 19.18 3.31 -2.27
CA ARG A 195 19.80 2.02 -2.64
C ARG A 195 19.35 1.49 -3.99
N MET A 196 18.10 1.75 -4.35
CA MET A 196 17.51 1.26 -5.61
C MET A 196 17.63 2.27 -6.76
N LYS A 197 18.29 3.41 -6.54
CA LYS A 197 18.52 4.42 -7.58
C LYS A 197 19.29 3.81 -8.75
N GLY A 198 18.70 3.88 -9.95
CA GLY A 198 19.29 3.34 -11.18
C GLY A 198 19.18 1.81 -11.32
N SER A 199 18.54 1.11 -10.38
CA SER A 199 18.27 -0.32 -10.50
C SER A 199 17.19 -0.56 -11.58
N PRO A 200 17.41 -1.50 -12.52
CA PRO A 200 16.38 -1.88 -13.48
C PRO A 200 15.20 -2.63 -12.86
N LEU A 201 15.31 -3.06 -11.61
CA LEU A 201 14.27 -3.79 -10.88
C LEU A 201 13.34 -2.86 -10.07
N CYS A 202 13.52 -1.55 -10.17
CA CYS A 202 12.79 -0.59 -9.35
C CYS A 202 12.32 0.62 -10.15
N VAL A 203 11.04 0.88 -10.09
CA VAL A 203 10.47 2.15 -10.54
C VAL A 203 10.29 3.07 -9.33
N GLN A 204 10.68 4.32 -9.48
CA GLN A 204 10.55 5.33 -8.42
C GLN A 204 9.81 6.56 -8.96
N LEU A 205 8.87 7.06 -8.16
CA LEU A 205 8.11 8.26 -8.47
C LEU A 205 7.97 9.12 -7.21
N THR A 206 8.14 10.43 -7.40
CA THR A 206 7.85 11.43 -6.37
C THR A 206 6.67 12.28 -6.82
N MET A 207 5.57 12.22 -6.06
CA MET A 207 4.40 13.09 -6.26
C MET A 207 4.70 14.48 -5.71
N LEU A 208 4.24 15.49 -6.43
CA LEU A 208 4.47 16.89 -6.07
C LEU A 208 3.35 17.44 -5.17
N PRO A 209 3.61 18.50 -4.38
CA PRO A 209 2.60 19.11 -3.51
C PRO A 209 1.37 19.65 -4.24
N ASP A 210 1.53 20.12 -5.47
CA ASP A 210 0.45 20.64 -6.34
C ASP A 210 -0.47 19.52 -6.88
N GLU A 211 -0.08 18.26 -6.73
CA GLU A 211 -0.90 17.09 -7.06
C GLU A 211 -1.77 16.60 -5.88
N CYS A 212 -1.78 17.34 -4.79
CA CYS A 212 -2.61 17.04 -3.63
C CYS A 212 -4.10 17.33 -3.95
N GLU A 213 -4.96 16.34 -3.78
CA GLU A 213 -6.41 16.45 -3.99
C GLU A 213 -7.18 16.90 -2.74
N ARG A 214 -6.50 17.13 -1.63
CA ARG A 214 -7.13 17.63 -0.39
C ARG A 214 -7.44 19.12 -0.54
N SER A 215 -8.49 19.54 0.22
CA SER A 215 -8.79 20.96 0.39
C SER A 215 -7.55 21.74 0.83
N SER A 216 -7.47 23.00 0.43
CA SER A 216 -6.45 23.97 0.84
C SER A 216 -6.52 24.39 2.32
N LEU A 217 -7.36 23.75 3.12
CA LEU A 217 -7.48 23.91 4.57
C LEU A 217 -6.54 22.97 5.30
#